data_ee48745c17389965d5c69d910bbf61cc
#
_entry.id   ee48745c17389965d5c69d910bbf61cc
#
_cell.length_a   1.000
_cell.length_b   1.000
_cell.length_c   1.000
_cell.angle_alpha   90.00
_cell.angle_beta   90.00
_cell.angle_gamma   90.00
#
_symmetry.space_group_name_H-M   'P 1'
#
loop_
_entity.id
_entity.type
_entity.pdbx_description
1 polymer ?
#
loop_
_entity_poly.entity_id
_entity_poly.type
_entity_poly.pdbx_seq_one_letter_code
_entity_poly.pdbx_strand_id
1 'polypeptide(L)'
;MVQVKVTGNRPNKTKIKKCTLAVAKSLGIDVDVNLRFMDQQSPDKYGFAAKIMGSHYVCIFNDCPDEHLGRVISHELIHVWQTLRGDLSFDYDNMIFTWKGEQYNQARLDTMDYYDRPWEAEAKKLEKNLAENFFMS
;
A
#
# COMPACT_ATOMS: atom_id res chain seq x y z
N MET A 1 -8.65 12.90 -13.53
CA MET A 1 -9.28 12.85 -12.20
C MET A 1 -8.99 11.51 -11.56
N VAL A 2 -8.49 11.50 -10.35
CA VAL A 2 -8.17 10.26 -9.61
C VAL A 2 -9.45 9.61 -9.10
N GLN A 3 -9.57 8.31 -9.29
CA GLN A 3 -10.68 7.53 -8.76
C GLN A 3 -10.15 6.38 -7.92
N VAL A 4 -10.88 6.05 -6.87
CA VAL A 4 -10.64 4.86 -6.06
C VAL A 4 -11.83 3.93 -6.26
N LYS A 5 -11.55 2.72 -6.74
CA LYS A 5 -12.57 1.68 -6.90
C LYS A 5 -12.41 0.68 -5.76
N VAL A 6 -13.45 0.53 -4.95
CA VAL A 6 -13.44 -0.38 -3.81
C VAL A 6 -14.27 -1.61 -4.16
N THR A 7 -13.66 -2.79 -4.06
CA THR A 7 -14.31 -4.07 -4.32
C THR A 7 -14.10 -5.02 -3.15
N GLY A 8 -14.89 -6.09 -3.10
CA GLY A 8 -14.81 -7.10 -2.05
C GLY A 8 -15.88 -6.91 -1.00
N ASN A 9 -15.89 -7.82 -0.05
CA ASN A 9 -16.94 -7.91 0.97
C ASN A 9 -16.47 -7.27 2.29
N ARG A 10 -16.69 -5.96 2.42
CA ARG A 10 -16.33 -5.20 3.63
C ARG A 10 -17.38 -4.14 3.91
N PRO A 11 -17.83 -3.98 5.17
CA PRO A 11 -18.76 -2.90 5.53
C PRO A 11 -18.12 -1.51 5.37
N ASN A 12 -18.95 -0.49 5.23
CA ASN A 12 -18.54 0.92 5.16
C ASN A 12 -17.66 1.28 3.95
N LYS A 13 -17.86 0.62 2.82
CA LYS A 13 -17.05 0.86 1.61
C LYS A 13 -17.11 2.30 1.14
N THR A 14 -18.24 2.98 1.26
CA THR A 14 -18.36 4.39 0.86
C THR A 14 -17.45 5.29 1.67
N LYS A 15 -17.43 5.12 2.99
CA LYS A 15 -16.56 5.88 3.89
C LYS A 15 -15.09 5.54 3.62
N ILE A 16 -14.78 4.26 3.47
CA ILE A 16 -13.42 3.79 3.18
C ILE A 16 -12.92 4.40 1.87
N LYS A 17 -13.75 4.39 0.83
CA LYS A 17 -13.41 5.00 -0.46
C LYS A 17 -13.07 6.48 -0.33
N LYS A 18 -13.90 7.23 0.41
CA LYS A 18 -13.69 8.66 0.62
C LYS A 18 -12.37 8.93 1.35
N CYS A 19 -12.09 8.19 2.41
CA CYS A 19 -10.85 8.34 3.18
C CYS A 19 -9.62 7.94 2.35
N THR A 20 -9.72 6.85 1.61
CA THR A 20 -8.65 6.38 0.72
C THR A 20 -8.33 7.42 -0.35
N LEU A 21 -9.35 8.01 -0.96
CA LEU A 21 -9.18 9.06 -1.95
C LEU A 21 -8.48 10.29 -1.35
N ALA A 22 -8.84 10.66 -0.13
CA ALA A 22 -8.22 11.79 0.57
C ALA A 22 -6.72 11.55 0.81
N VAL A 23 -6.35 10.34 1.24
CA VAL A 23 -4.93 9.96 1.42
C VAL A 23 -4.21 10.00 0.08
N ALA A 24 -4.80 9.43 -0.97
CA ALA A 24 -4.20 9.41 -2.31
C ALA A 24 -3.93 10.83 -2.82
N LYS A 25 -4.90 11.73 -2.66
CA LYS A 25 -4.73 13.14 -3.05
C LYS A 25 -3.64 13.84 -2.23
N SER A 26 -3.59 13.57 -0.93
CA SER A 26 -2.56 14.13 -0.05
C SER A 26 -1.15 13.72 -0.47
N LEU A 27 -0.99 12.50 -0.97
CA LEU A 27 0.28 11.99 -1.48
C LEU A 27 0.60 12.46 -2.91
N GLY A 28 -0.35 13.11 -3.58
CA GLY A 28 -0.16 13.50 -4.97
C GLY A 28 -0.29 12.35 -5.96
N ILE A 29 -0.99 11.29 -5.58
CA ILE A 29 -1.26 10.16 -6.48
C ILE A 29 -2.26 10.63 -7.53
N ASP A 30 -1.87 10.54 -8.79
CA ASP A 30 -2.66 11.03 -9.93
C ASP A 30 -3.15 9.91 -10.86
N VAL A 31 -3.14 8.69 -10.40
CA VAL A 31 -3.64 7.51 -11.12
C VAL A 31 -4.77 6.85 -10.33
N ASP A 32 -5.60 6.10 -11.02
CA ASP A 32 -6.67 5.34 -10.38
C ASP A 32 -6.09 4.23 -9.52
N VAL A 33 -6.72 3.98 -8.37
CA VAL A 33 -6.33 2.94 -7.43
C VAL A 33 -7.48 1.97 -7.24
N ASN A 34 -7.19 0.69 -7.34
CA ASN A 34 -8.13 -0.38 -7.06
C ASN A 34 -7.88 -0.90 -5.64
N LEU A 35 -8.80 -0.57 -4.72
CA LEU A 35 -8.75 -1.07 -3.36
C LEU A 35 -9.62 -2.33 -3.29
N ARG A 36 -9.00 -3.47 -3.01
CA ARG A 36 -9.67 -4.75 -3.02
C ARG A 36 -9.60 -5.40 -1.65
N PHE A 37 -10.76 -5.75 -1.10
CA PHE A 37 -10.84 -6.54 0.12
C PHE A 37 -10.91 -8.02 -0.22
N MET A 38 -10.07 -8.82 0.42
CA MET A 38 -9.90 -10.25 0.11
C MET A 38 -10.18 -11.09 1.34
N ASP A 39 -10.85 -12.24 1.15
CA ASP A 39 -11.17 -13.15 2.24
C ASP A 39 -9.99 -14.04 2.65
N GLN A 40 -8.90 -13.98 1.91
CA GLN A 40 -7.67 -14.68 2.27
C GLN A 40 -7.04 -14.07 3.52
N GLN A 41 -6.21 -14.84 4.20
CA GLN A 41 -5.44 -14.39 5.35
C GLN A 41 -3.96 -14.62 5.11
N SER A 42 -3.14 -13.78 5.72
CA SER A 42 -1.70 -13.95 5.73
C SER A 42 -1.21 -13.89 7.17
N PRO A 43 -0.29 -14.78 7.59
CA PRO A 43 0.16 -14.83 8.98
C PRO A 43 0.97 -13.61 9.42
N ASP A 44 1.53 -12.87 8.49
CA ASP A 44 2.51 -11.81 8.78
C ASP A 44 2.14 -10.43 8.26
N LYS A 45 0.98 -10.28 7.58
CA LYS A 45 0.56 -8.96 7.06
C LYS A 45 -0.93 -8.88 6.85
N TYR A 46 -1.45 -7.64 6.81
CA TYR A 46 -2.86 -7.35 6.55
C TYR A 46 -3.14 -6.87 5.13
N GLY A 47 -2.11 -6.65 4.32
CA GLY A 47 -2.32 -6.18 2.96
C GLY A 47 -1.04 -6.10 2.16
N PHE A 48 -1.19 -5.71 0.90
CA PHE A 48 -0.06 -5.48 0.01
C PHE A 48 -0.47 -4.53 -1.11
N ALA A 49 0.53 -3.92 -1.75
CA ALA A 49 0.35 -3.10 -2.94
C ALA A 49 1.00 -3.80 -4.13
N ALA A 50 0.38 -3.70 -5.30
CA ALA A 50 0.90 -4.30 -6.52
C ALA A 50 0.55 -3.45 -7.74
N LYS A 51 1.44 -3.45 -8.72
CA LYS A 51 1.16 -2.89 -10.05
C LYS A 51 1.10 -4.06 -11.03
N ILE A 52 -0.06 -4.28 -11.61
CA ILE A 52 -0.31 -5.42 -12.50
C ILE A 52 -0.86 -4.86 -13.82
N MET A 53 -0.14 -5.11 -14.92
CA MET A 53 -0.56 -4.66 -16.25
C MET A 53 -0.89 -3.18 -16.30
N GLY A 54 -0.11 -2.36 -15.62
CA GLY A 54 -0.28 -0.91 -15.59
C GLY A 54 -1.29 -0.39 -14.57
N SER A 55 -2.06 -1.26 -13.93
CA SER A 55 -3.05 -0.86 -12.91
C SER A 55 -2.49 -1.02 -11.52
N HIS A 56 -2.84 -0.08 -10.64
CA HIS A 56 -2.39 -0.08 -9.25
C HIS A 56 -3.45 -0.69 -8.35
N TYR A 57 -3.05 -1.66 -7.54
CA TYR A 57 -3.91 -2.35 -6.60
C TYR A 57 -3.40 -2.18 -5.18
N VAL A 58 -4.33 -1.91 -4.27
CA VAL A 58 -4.10 -2.05 -2.83
C VAL A 58 -5.04 -3.15 -2.36
N CYS A 59 -4.48 -4.24 -1.88
CA CYS A 59 -5.24 -5.41 -1.45
C CYS A 59 -5.15 -5.51 0.08
N ILE A 60 -6.32 -5.60 0.73
CA ILE A 60 -6.42 -5.69 2.18
C ILE A 60 -7.13 -6.99 2.53
N PHE A 61 -6.57 -7.74 3.46
CA PHE A 61 -7.19 -8.96 3.95
C PHE A 61 -8.31 -8.62 4.93
N ASN A 62 -9.44 -9.33 4.83
CA ASN A 62 -10.62 -9.02 5.64
C ASN A 62 -10.45 -9.29 7.14
N ASP A 63 -9.41 -10.01 7.55
CA ASP A 63 -9.07 -10.18 8.96
C ASP A 63 -8.35 -8.96 9.56
N CYS A 64 -8.06 -7.94 8.75
CA CYS A 64 -7.52 -6.69 9.27
C CYS A 64 -8.55 -6.02 10.19
N PRO A 65 -8.22 -5.77 11.47
CA PRO A 65 -9.14 -5.09 12.38
C PRO A 65 -9.47 -3.67 11.90
N ASP A 66 -10.69 -3.21 12.17
CA ASP A 66 -11.13 -1.87 11.78
C ASP A 66 -10.21 -0.78 12.34
N GLU A 67 -9.72 -0.97 13.56
CA GLU A 67 -8.83 -0.02 14.23
C GLU A 67 -7.48 0.15 13.54
N HIS A 68 -7.06 -0.83 12.74
CA HIS A 68 -5.79 -0.78 11.99
C HIS A 68 -5.99 -0.48 10.50
N LEU A 69 -7.24 -0.48 10.04
CA LEU A 69 -7.53 -0.43 8.62
C LEU A 69 -6.97 0.84 7.94
N GLY A 70 -7.17 2.00 8.56
CA GLY A 70 -6.67 3.26 8.00
C GLY A 70 -5.16 3.28 7.85
N ARG A 71 -4.45 2.77 8.85
CA ARG A 71 -2.98 2.70 8.82
C ARG A 71 -2.49 1.73 7.75
N VAL A 72 -3.14 0.56 7.63
CA VAL A 72 -2.76 -0.43 6.62
C VAL A 72 -3.01 0.10 5.21
N ILE A 73 -4.16 0.70 4.96
CA ILE A 73 -4.46 1.30 3.65
C ILE A 73 -3.45 2.41 3.32
N SER A 74 -3.17 3.28 4.29
CA SER A 74 -2.20 4.37 4.10
C SER A 74 -0.81 3.83 3.79
N HIS A 75 -0.38 2.79 4.50
CA HIS A 75 0.90 2.12 4.26
C HIS A 75 1.01 1.64 2.81
N GLU A 76 -0.01 0.94 2.32
CA GLU A 76 0.02 0.41 0.95
C GLU A 76 -0.09 1.53 -0.10
N LEU A 77 -0.84 2.59 0.17
CA LEU A 77 -0.88 3.75 -0.72
C LEU A 77 0.48 4.45 -0.81
N ILE A 78 1.24 4.47 0.27
CA ILE A 78 2.61 4.99 0.24
C ILE A 78 3.45 4.19 -0.75
N HIS A 79 3.30 2.88 -0.82
CA HIS A 79 4.01 2.07 -1.81
C HIS A 79 3.58 2.41 -3.24
N VAL A 80 2.31 2.69 -3.49
CA VAL A 80 1.85 3.19 -4.79
C VAL A 80 2.55 4.52 -5.13
N TRP A 81 2.59 5.43 -4.18
CA TRP A 81 3.27 6.72 -4.34
C TRP A 81 4.76 6.55 -4.62
N GLN A 82 5.45 5.66 -3.90
CA GLN A 82 6.86 5.36 -4.13
C GLN A 82 7.11 4.83 -5.54
N THR A 83 6.21 3.98 -6.03
CA THR A 83 6.28 3.43 -7.38
C THR A 83 6.06 4.52 -8.42
N LEU A 84 5.07 5.40 -8.22
CA LEU A 84 4.76 6.48 -9.15
C LEU A 84 5.87 7.52 -9.24
N ARG A 85 6.54 7.82 -8.15
CA ARG A 85 7.66 8.77 -8.20
C ARG A 85 8.96 8.14 -8.72
N GLY A 86 8.94 6.83 -9.04
CA GLY A 86 10.07 6.14 -9.66
C GLY A 86 11.13 5.61 -8.71
N ASP A 87 10.93 5.75 -7.40
CA ASP A 87 11.91 5.28 -6.41
C ASP A 87 11.82 3.77 -6.16
N LEU A 88 10.62 3.20 -6.27
CA LEU A 88 10.40 1.77 -6.00
C LEU A 88 9.89 1.07 -7.26
N SER A 89 10.51 -0.05 -7.58
CA SER A 89 9.99 -0.96 -8.60
C SER A 89 10.23 -2.40 -8.20
N PHE A 90 9.42 -3.31 -8.73
CA PHE A 90 9.53 -4.73 -8.46
C PHE A 90 9.51 -5.51 -9.77
N ASP A 91 10.56 -6.28 -9.99
CA ASP A 91 10.67 -7.19 -11.14
C ASP A 91 10.12 -8.56 -10.71
N TYR A 92 8.91 -8.89 -11.16
CA TYR A 92 8.25 -10.15 -10.82
C TYR A 92 8.96 -11.37 -11.40
N ASP A 93 9.61 -11.24 -12.56
CA ASP A 93 10.28 -12.36 -13.21
C ASP A 93 11.53 -12.78 -12.45
N ASN A 94 12.27 -11.83 -11.92
CA ASN A 94 13.52 -12.07 -11.20
C ASN A 94 13.41 -11.91 -9.69
N MET A 95 12.24 -11.52 -9.20
CA MET A 95 11.95 -11.29 -7.77
C MET A 95 12.94 -10.30 -7.14
N ILE A 96 13.14 -9.16 -7.80
CA ILE A 96 14.08 -8.12 -7.37
C ILE A 96 13.31 -6.81 -7.12
N PHE A 97 13.49 -6.25 -5.92
CA PHE A 97 13.09 -4.87 -5.64
C PHE A 97 14.21 -3.92 -6.04
N THR A 98 13.84 -2.77 -6.61
CA THR A 98 14.78 -1.68 -6.86
C THR A 98 14.32 -0.45 -6.12
N TRP A 99 15.21 0.14 -5.33
CA TRP A 99 14.95 1.38 -4.59
C TRP A 99 16.02 2.40 -4.94
N LYS A 100 15.59 3.50 -5.57
CA LYS A 100 16.49 4.59 -6.00
C LYS A 100 17.72 4.05 -6.75
N GLY A 101 17.49 3.07 -7.64
CA GLY A 101 18.53 2.46 -8.47
C GLY A 101 19.28 1.31 -7.83
N GLU A 102 19.08 1.04 -6.54
CA GLU A 102 19.75 -0.06 -5.85
C GLU A 102 18.89 -1.30 -5.81
N GLN A 103 19.46 -2.44 -6.18
CA GLN A 103 18.72 -3.70 -6.29
C GLN A 103 18.79 -4.52 -4.99
N TYR A 104 17.66 -5.13 -4.64
CA TYR A 104 17.48 -5.96 -3.46
C TYR A 104 16.89 -7.30 -3.89
N ASN A 105 17.72 -8.33 -4.01
CA ASN A 105 17.22 -9.67 -4.29
C ASN A 105 16.78 -10.36 -2.98
N GLN A 106 16.19 -11.54 -3.10
CA GLN A 106 15.69 -12.27 -1.93
C GLN A 106 16.78 -12.58 -0.90
N ALA A 107 17.97 -12.98 -1.38
CA ALA A 107 19.09 -13.28 -0.50
C ALA A 107 19.51 -12.07 0.34
N ARG A 108 19.53 -10.89 -0.26
CA ARG A 108 19.83 -9.63 0.47
C ARG A 108 18.72 -9.30 1.45
N LEU A 109 17.45 -9.43 1.06
CA LEU A 109 16.31 -9.15 1.93
C LEU A 109 16.28 -10.09 3.14
N ASP A 110 16.70 -11.35 2.97
CA ASP A 110 16.74 -12.33 4.05
C ASP A 110 17.73 -11.94 5.15
N THR A 111 18.70 -11.07 4.86
CA THR A 111 19.68 -10.58 5.85
C THR A 111 19.24 -9.29 6.51
N MET A 112 18.11 -8.70 6.14
CA MET A 112 17.63 -7.41 6.63
C MET A 112 16.40 -7.58 7.49
N ASP A 113 16.28 -6.77 8.55
CA ASP A 113 15.02 -6.61 9.22
C ASP A 113 14.02 -5.91 8.30
N TYR A 114 12.74 -6.22 8.46
CA TYR A 114 11.70 -5.72 7.57
C TYR A 114 11.73 -4.21 7.42
N TYR A 115 11.84 -3.47 8.54
CA TYR A 115 11.85 -2.01 8.51
C TYR A 115 13.22 -1.39 8.22
N ASP A 116 14.25 -2.19 7.98
CA ASP A 116 15.51 -1.71 7.41
C ASP A 116 15.44 -1.60 5.91
N ARG A 117 14.42 -2.18 5.26
CA ARG A 117 14.14 -1.97 3.85
C ARG A 117 13.69 -0.53 3.66
N PRO A 118 14.37 0.27 2.82
CA PRO A 118 14.10 1.72 2.74
C PRO A 118 12.65 2.07 2.44
N TRP A 119 11.99 1.30 1.56
CA TRP A 119 10.59 1.56 1.22
C TRP A 119 9.64 1.25 2.37
N GLU A 120 9.98 0.29 3.23
CA GLU A 120 9.17 -0.03 4.40
C GLU A 120 9.42 0.97 5.54
N ALA A 121 10.65 1.40 5.70
CA ALA A 121 11.00 2.44 6.68
C ALA A 121 10.26 3.75 6.40
N GLU A 122 10.22 4.18 5.15
CA GLU A 122 9.50 5.39 4.74
C GLU A 122 7.99 5.23 4.96
N ALA A 123 7.43 4.09 4.57
CA ALA A 123 6.01 3.83 4.74
C ALA A 123 5.62 3.84 6.22
N LYS A 124 6.40 3.19 7.07
CA LYS A 124 6.14 3.17 8.51
C LYS A 124 6.19 4.56 9.12
N LYS A 125 7.11 5.40 8.66
CA LYS A 125 7.24 6.77 9.16
C LYS A 125 6.03 7.63 8.85
N LEU A 126 5.39 7.44 7.69
CA LEU A 126 4.33 8.31 7.20
C LEU A 126 2.91 7.78 7.47
N GLU A 127 2.75 6.47 7.64
CA GLU A 127 1.44 5.82 7.69
C GLU A 127 0.55 6.34 8.81
N LYS A 128 1.12 6.57 9.98
CA LYS A 128 0.36 6.98 11.16
C LYS A 128 -0.29 8.34 10.98
N ASN A 129 0.47 9.31 10.49
CA ASN A 129 -0.05 10.68 10.29
C ASN A 129 -1.15 10.69 9.23
N LEU A 130 -0.99 9.94 8.15
CA LEU A 130 -2.01 9.84 7.12
C LEU A 130 -3.29 9.20 7.66
N ALA A 131 -3.16 8.12 8.43
CA ALA A 131 -4.31 7.45 9.03
C ALA A 131 -5.04 8.38 10.01
N GLU A 132 -4.32 9.07 10.88
CA GLU A 132 -4.90 10.00 11.85
C GLU A 132 -5.61 11.16 11.17
N ASN A 133 -5.04 11.70 10.09
CA ASN A 133 -5.61 12.86 9.41
C ASN A 133 -6.85 12.52 8.58
N PHE A 134 -6.95 11.32 8.02
CA PHE A 134 -7.97 11.00 7.02
C PHE A 134 -8.92 9.86 7.38
N PHE A 135 -8.56 9.00 8.33
CA PHE A 135 -9.38 7.85 8.71
C PHE A 135 -9.96 7.95 10.12
N MET A 136 -9.40 8.77 10.98
CA MET A 136 -9.79 8.84 12.41
C MET A 136 -10.61 10.07 12.72
N SER A 137 -11.40 10.52 11.79
CA SER A 137 -12.29 11.68 12.01
C SER A 137 -13.69 11.22 12.42
#